data_cbf3b187d92cb02a8e0f29b827ae764b
#
_entry.id   cbf3b187d92cb02a8e0f29b827ae764b
#
_cell.length_a   1.000
_cell.length_b   1.000
_cell.length_c   1.000
_cell.angle_alpha   90.00
_cell.angle_beta   90.00
_cell.angle_gamma   90.00
#
_symmetry.space_group_name_H-M   'P 1'
#
loop_
_entity.id
_entity.type
_entity.pdbx_description
1 polymer ?
#
loop_
_entity_poly.entity_id
_entity_poly.type
_entity_poly.pdbx_seq_one_letter_code
_entity_poly.pdbx_strand_id
1 'polypeptide(L)'
;MRLLIVESPSKASTIKAYLGADWEVVSSYGHIRDLPKNEIAVDIVSNFRPKYVLTERGEREIKKIARFAARAVAVYLATDPDREGEAIAWHVKDAIRKELSSKKLVFHRVVFHEITREIIRAAVTKPRDIDTRLVAAQEARRVLDRLV
;
A
#
# COMPACT_ATOMS: atom_id res chain seq x y z
N MET A 1 2.92 14.55 12.67
CA MET A 1 3.03 14.43 11.21
C MET A 1 2.14 13.29 10.74
N ARG A 2 1.48 13.47 9.61
CA ARG A 2 0.70 12.41 8.95
C ARG A 2 1.47 11.92 7.73
N LEU A 3 1.46 10.61 7.51
CA LEU A 3 2.17 9.98 6.41
C LEU A 3 1.18 9.54 5.34
N LEU A 4 1.46 9.90 4.09
CA LEU A 4 0.66 9.45 2.95
C LEU A 4 1.56 8.65 2.00
N ILE A 5 1.08 7.49 1.56
CA ILE A 5 1.84 6.56 0.72
C ILE A 5 1.12 6.40 -0.63
N VAL A 6 1.85 6.67 -1.69
CA VAL A 6 1.39 6.51 -3.08
C VAL A 6 2.28 5.49 -3.80
N GLU A 7 1.96 5.18 -5.06
CA GLU A 7 2.70 4.17 -5.82
C GLU A 7 3.96 4.69 -6.49
N SER A 8 3.95 5.95 -6.92
CA SER A 8 5.07 6.50 -7.71
C SER A 8 5.70 7.72 -7.06
N PRO A 9 7.02 7.91 -7.24
CA PRO A 9 7.70 9.07 -6.68
C PRO A 9 7.26 10.39 -7.30
N SER A 10 6.86 10.41 -8.57
CA SER A 10 6.37 11.64 -9.21
C SER A 10 5.05 12.10 -8.61
N LYS A 11 4.13 11.15 -8.33
CA LYS A 11 2.88 11.46 -7.63
C LYS A 11 3.15 11.96 -6.21
N ALA A 12 4.11 11.35 -5.52
CA ALA A 12 4.47 11.75 -4.17
C ALA A 12 4.92 13.21 -4.11
N SER A 13 5.79 13.63 -5.01
CA SER A 13 6.26 15.03 -5.09
C SER A 13 5.12 16.02 -5.29
N THR A 14 4.24 15.72 -6.24
CA THR A 14 3.10 16.59 -6.56
C THR A 14 2.15 16.73 -5.37
N ILE A 15 1.81 15.60 -4.75
CA ILE A 15 0.86 15.58 -3.63
C ILE A 15 1.47 16.26 -2.40
N LYS A 16 2.76 16.07 -2.14
CA LYS A 16 3.45 16.77 -1.04
C LYS A 16 3.31 18.27 -1.17
N ALA A 17 3.47 18.79 -2.38
CA ALA A 17 3.33 20.23 -2.63
C ALA A 17 1.90 20.71 -2.32
N TYR A 18 0.89 19.87 -2.55
CA TYR A 18 -0.51 20.23 -2.29
C TYR A 18 -0.88 20.16 -0.80
N LEU A 19 -0.31 19.22 -0.05
CA LEU A 19 -0.69 18.99 1.34
C LEU A 19 0.07 19.83 2.36
N GLY A 20 1.31 20.19 2.08
CA GLY A 20 2.08 21.08 2.94
C GLY A 20 2.87 20.41 4.06
N ALA A 21 3.27 21.21 5.05
CA ALA A 21 4.28 20.82 6.03
C ALA A 21 3.85 19.76 7.06
N ASP A 22 2.54 19.63 7.33
CA ASP A 22 2.04 18.64 8.30
C ASP A 22 2.05 17.21 7.76
N TRP A 23 2.40 17.07 6.49
CA TRP A 23 2.38 15.79 5.78
C TRP A 23 3.76 15.40 5.31
N GLU A 24 4.04 14.10 5.41
CA GLU A 24 5.12 13.47 4.65
C GLU A 24 4.48 12.58 3.60
N VAL A 25 4.96 12.65 2.37
CA VAL A 25 4.44 11.85 1.26
C VAL A 25 5.57 11.03 0.68
N VAL A 26 5.37 9.71 0.64
CA VAL A 26 6.38 8.77 0.16
C VAL A 26 5.79 7.81 -0.86
N SER A 27 6.66 7.13 -1.59
CA SER A 27 6.26 6.17 -2.61
C SER A 27 6.64 4.75 -2.20
N SER A 28 5.76 3.80 -2.52
CA SER A 28 6.07 2.37 -2.39
C SER A 28 6.82 1.82 -3.61
N TYR A 29 6.92 2.61 -4.68
CA TYR A 29 7.48 2.17 -5.96
C TYR A 29 6.73 0.96 -6.53
N GLY A 30 5.41 0.98 -6.41
CA GLY A 30 4.53 -0.09 -6.87
C GLY A 30 4.39 -1.21 -5.83
N HIS A 31 4.34 -2.45 -6.29
CA HIS A 31 4.21 -3.61 -5.42
C HIS A 31 5.48 -3.89 -4.62
N ILE A 32 5.31 -4.17 -3.33
CA ILE A 32 6.42 -4.54 -2.44
C ILE A 32 6.51 -6.04 -2.22
N ARG A 33 5.47 -6.80 -2.57
CA ARG A 33 5.38 -8.25 -2.42
C ARG A 33 4.98 -8.89 -3.73
N ASP A 34 5.40 -10.12 -3.94
CA ASP A 34 4.99 -10.92 -5.07
C ASP A 34 4.86 -12.38 -4.65
N LEU A 35 4.29 -13.19 -5.53
CA LEU A 35 4.19 -14.63 -5.32
C LEU A 35 5.58 -15.28 -5.46
N PRO A 36 5.91 -16.27 -4.63
CA PRO A 36 7.16 -17.01 -4.79
C PRO A 36 7.24 -17.65 -6.16
N LYS A 37 8.43 -17.66 -6.78
CA LYS A 37 8.58 -18.14 -8.15
C LYS A 37 8.27 -19.62 -8.33
N ASN A 38 8.55 -20.46 -7.34
CA ASN A 38 8.50 -21.91 -7.48
C ASN A 38 7.52 -22.65 -6.58
N GLU A 39 6.73 -21.93 -5.76
CA GLU A 39 5.89 -22.57 -4.73
C GLU A 39 4.40 -22.31 -4.87
N ILE A 40 4.00 -21.58 -5.89
CA ILE A 40 2.63 -21.08 -6.00
C ILE A 40 1.57 -22.20 -6.04
N ALA A 41 1.85 -23.27 -6.79
CA ALA A 41 0.91 -24.37 -6.92
C ALA A 41 0.69 -25.11 -5.60
N VAL A 42 1.73 -25.27 -4.82
CA VAL A 42 1.69 -25.95 -3.52
C VAL A 42 0.87 -25.14 -2.53
N ASP A 43 1.11 -23.84 -2.46
CA ASP A 43 0.38 -22.94 -1.55
C ASP A 43 -1.11 -22.88 -1.89
N ILE A 44 -1.44 -22.84 -3.17
CA ILE A 44 -2.83 -22.81 -3.62
C ILE A 44 -3.55 -24.09 -3.22
N VAL A 45 -2.93 -25.25 -3.46
CA VAL A 45 -3.53 -26.54 -3.17
C VAL A 45 -3.71 -26.76 -1.67
N SER A 46 -2.73 -26.35 -0.86
CA SER A 46 -2.76 -26.62 0.58
C SER A 46 -3.63 -25.64 1.37
N ASN A 47 -3.65 -24.36 1.02
CA ASN A 47 -4.27 -23.32 1.84
C ASN A 47 -5.36 -22.51 1.15
N PHE A 48 -5.53 -22.65 -0.14
CA PHE A 48 -6.44 -21.82 -0.95
C PHE A 48 -6.18 -20.33 -0.83
N ARG A 49 -5.00 -19.95 -0.30
CA ARG A 49 -4.56 -18.56 -0.18
C ARG A 49 -3.16 -18.43 -0.73
N PRO A 50 -2.90 -17.40 -1.55
CA PRO A 50 -1.54 -17.18 -2.05
C PRO A 50 -0.63 -16.73 -0.92
N LYS A 51 0.60 -17.23 -0.94
CA LYS A 51 1.63 -16.84 -0.01
C LYS A 51 2.50 -15.79 -0.67
N TYR A 52 2.44 -14.57 -0.16
CA TYR A 52 3.22 -13.46 -0.68
C TYR A 52 4.51 -13.27 0.10
N VAL A 53 5.56 -12.90 -0.60
CA VAL A 53 6.86 -12.59 -0.01
C VAL A 53 7.32 -11.22 -0.46
N LEU A 54 8.04 -10.51 0.39
CA LEU A 54 8.64 -9.22 0.03
C LEU A 54 9.67 -9.44 -1.08
N THR A 55 9.60 -8.60 -2.10
CA THR A 55 10.68 -8.54 -3.08
C THR A 55 11.87 -7.84 -2.45
N GLU A 56 13.07 -7.98 -3.03
CA GLU A 56 14.27 -7.30 -2.54
C GLU A 56 14.07 -5.78 -2.48
N ARG A 57 13.49 -5.23 -3.55
CA ARG A 57 13.14 -3.81 -3.59
C ARG A 57 12.08 -3.45 -2.55
N GLY A 58 11.06 -4.28 -2.43
CA GLY A 58 9.98 -4.09 -1.46
C GLY A 58 10.50 -4.05 -0.02
N GLU A 59 11.44 -4.90 0.31
CA GLU A 59 12.08 -4.91 1.62
C GLU A 59 12.78 -3.58 1.92
N ARG A 60 13.54 -3.07 0.95
CA ARG A 60 14.21 -1.77 1.11
C ARG A 60 13.22 -0.63 1.27
N GLU A 61 12.17 -0.62 0.45
CA GLU A 61 11.18 0.45 0.49
C GLU A 61 10.37 0.43 1.79
N ILE A 62 9.98 -0.75 2.27
CA ILE A 62 9.24 -0.86 3.53
C ILE A 62 10.08 -0.38 4.71
N LYS A 63 11.37 -0.64 4.73
CA LYS A 63 12.24 -0.15 5.80
C LYS A 63 12.29 1.38 5.82
N LYS A 64 12.36 2.01 4.65
CA LYS A 64 12.32 3.47 4.54
C LYS A 64 10.97 4.02 4.99
N ILE A 65 9.88 3.43 4.52
CA ILE A 65 8.52 3.86 4.86
C ILE A 65 8.29 3.71 6.36
N ALA A 66 8.74 2.62 6.95
CA ALA A 66 8.59 2.35 8.38
C ALA A 66 9.25 3.42 9.25
N ARG A 67 10.37 4.00 8.81
CA ARG A 67 11.02 5.10 9.54
C ARG A 67 10.10 6.32 9.65
N PHE A 68 9.39 6.64 8.58
CA PHE A 68 8.40 7.72 8.59
C PHE A 68 7.17 7.34 9.42
N ALA A 69 6.67 6.13 9.23
CA ALA A 69 5.50 5.63 9.93
C ALA A 69 5.71 5.59 11.46
N ALA A 70 6.93 5.31 11.90
CA ALA A 70 7.26 5.30 13.32
C ALA A 70 7.05 6.66 13.99
N ARG A 71 7.12 7.74 13.23
CA ARG A 71 6.95 9.12 13.73
C ARG A 71 5.57 9.70 13.40
N ALA A 72 4.77 8.99 12.62
CA ALA A 72 3.50 9.50 12.16
C ALA A 72 2.39 9.24 13.18
N VAL A 73 1.39 10.14 13.24
CA VAL A 73 0.19 9.94 14.05
C VAL A 73 -0.81 9.04 13.33
N ALA A 74 -0.78 9.02 11.99
CA ALA A 74 -1.62 8.16 11.17
C ALA A 74 -0.96 7.96 9.82
N VAL A 75 -1.27 6.82 9.18
CA VAL A 75 -0.77 6.44 7.85
C VAL A 75 -1.95 6.39 6.90
N TYR A 76 -1.83 7.13 5.80
CA TYR A 76 -2.85 7.21 4.76
C TYR A 76 -2.35 6.48 3.52
N LEU A 77 -3.08 5.46 3.09
CA LEU A 77 -2.73 4.64 1.94
C LEU A 77 -3.49 5.16 0.72
N ALA A 78 -2.79 5.84 -0.16
CA ALA A 78 -3.37 6.59 -1.27
C ALA A 78 -2.94 6.05 -2.64
N THR A 79 -2.80 4.74 -2.74
CA THR A 79 -2.55 4.05 -4.01
C THR A 79 -3.77 4.15 -4.93
N ASP A 80 -3.62 3.77 -6.19
CA ASP A 80 -4.64 3.97 -7.22
C ASP A 80 -6.00 3.38 -6.83
N PRO A 81 -7.11 3.94 -7.35
CA PRO A 81 -8.46 3.53 -6.96
C PRO A 81 -8.98 2.30 -7.70
N ASP A 82 -8.11 1.35 -8.02
CA ASP A 82 -8.46 0.08 -8.63
C ASP A 82 -8.10 -1.08 -7.71
N ARG A 83 -8.44 -2.31 -8.10
CA ARG A 83 -8.15 -3.48 -7.27
C ARG A 83 -6.66 -3.72 -7.07
N GLU A 84 -5.84 -3.37 -8.05
CA GLU A 84 -4.38 -3.48 -7.91
C GLU A 84 -3.87 -2.49 -6.86
N GLY A 85 -4.34 -1.23 -6.91
CA GLY A 85 -4.02 -0.23 -5.90
C GLY A 85 -4.51 -0.61 -4.51
N GLU A 86 -5.67 -1.25 -4.43
CA GLU A 86 -6.21 -1.73 -3.16
C GLU A 86 -5.31 -2.83 -2.57
N ALA A 87 -4.84 -3.76 -3.42
CA ALA A 87 -3.92 -4.81 -3.00
C ALA A 87 -2.57 -4.26 -2.54
N ILE A 88 -2.04 -3.28 -3.26
CA ILE A 88 -0.80 -2.59 -2.86
C ILE A 88 -0.98 -1.96 -1.48
N ALA A 89 -2.09 -1.26 -1.26
CA ALA A 89 -2.41 -0.64 0.03
C ALA A 89 -2.42 -1.67 1.16
N TRP A 90 -3.06 -2.81 0.94
CA TRP A 90 -3.14 -3.88 1.93
C TRP A 90 -1.75 -4.45 2.27
N HIS A 91 -0.93 -4.72 1.24
CA HIS A 91 0.40 -5.26 1.44
C HIS A 91 1.32 -4.27 2.16
N VAL A 92 1.24 -3.00 1.82
CA VAL A 92 2.02 -1.95 2.50
C VAL A 92 1.61 -1.86 3.96
N LYS A 93 0.31 -1.82 4.24
CA LYS A 93 -0.22 -1.78 5.61
C LYS A 93 0.28 -2.98 6.42
N ASP A 94 0.13 -4.19 5.90
CA ASP A 94 0.54 -5.41 6.58
C ASP A 94 2.04 -5.45 6.83
N ALA A 95 2.85 -5.05 5.85
CA ALA A 95 4.30 -5.01 5.99
C ALA A 95 4.76 -3.98 7.02
N ILE A 96 4.15 -2.80 7.05
CA ILE A 96 4.46 -1.78 8.07
C ILE A 96 4.09 -2.29 9.47
N ARG A 97 2.93 -2.94 9.61
CA ARG A 97 2.51 -3.51 10.89
C ARG A 97 3.49 -4.53 11.41
N LYS A 98 4.02 -5.39 10.54
CA LYS A 98 5.04 -6.39 10.92
C LYS A 98 6.36 -5.74 11.29
N GLU A 99 6.77 -4.71 10.57
CA GLU A 99 8.01 -3.99 10.85
C GLU A 99 7.93 -3.20 12.16
N LEU A 100 6.76 -2.65 12.49
CA LEU A 100 6.54 -1.82 13.69
C LEU A 100 5.54 -2.49 14.64
N SER A 101 5.75 -3.76 14.94
CA SER A 101 4.80 -4.58 15.70
C SER A 101 4.53 -4.07 17.11
N SER A 102 5.45 -3.31 17.70
CA SER A 102 5.29 -2.75 19.06
C SER A 102 4.50 -1.43 19.08
N LYS A 103 4.22 -0.84 17.94
CA LYS A 103 3.51 0.44 17.84
C LYS A 103 2.10 0.25 17.31
N LYS A 104 1.13 0.86 18.00
CA LYS A 104 -0.24 0.96 17.48
C LYS A 104 -0.31 2.05 16.42
N LEU A 105 -0.53 1.64 15.17
CA LEU A 105 -0.65 2.56 14.05
C LEU A 105 -2.11 2.63 13.59
N VAL A 106 -2.54 3.84 13.22
CA VAL A 106 -3.84 4.07 12.61
C VAL A 106 -3.63 4.13 11.10
N PHE A 107 -4.36 3.32 10.36
CA PHE A 107 -4.29 3.28 8.89
C PHE A 107 -5.61 3.72 8.29
N HIS A 108 -5.52 4.53 7.24
CA HIS A 108 -6.66 4.97 6.46
C HIS A 108 -6.41 4.70 4.98
N ARG A 109 -7.45 4.36 4.24
CA ARG A 109 -7.41 4.28 2.79
C ARG A 109 -8.00 5.57 2.21
N VAL A 110 -7.31 6.16 1.24
CA VAL A 110 -7.73 7.38 0.56
C VAL A 110 -7.76 7.10 -0.93
N VAL A 111 -8.83 7.49 -1.60
CA VAL A 111 -9.03 7.29 -3.03
C VAL A 111 -9.28 8.63 -3.70
N PHE A 112 -8.64 8.84 -4.84
CA PHE A 112 -8.88 10.00 -5.68
C PHE A 112 -8.64 9.62 -7.15
N HIS A 113 -9.41 10.22 -8.04
CA HIS A 113 -9.34 9.92 -9.47
C HIS A 113 -8.54 10.97 -10.24
N GLU A 114 -8.30 12.12 -9.64
CA GLU A 114 -7.52 13.21 -10.22
C GLU A 114 -6.56 13.79 -9.18
N ILE A 115 -5.39 14.25 -9.65
CA ILE A 115 -4.38 14.85 -8.76
C ILE A 115 -4.42 16.36 -8.93
N THR A 116 -5.38 16.99 -8.27
CA THR A 116 -5.47 18.44 -8.13
C THR A 116 -5.44 18.78 -6.64
N ARG A 117 -5.09 20.02 -6.33
CA ARG A 117 -5.01 20.47 -4.93
C ARG A 117 -6.34 20.28 -4.20
N GLU A 118 -7.44 20.68 -4.82
CA GLU A 118 -8.77 20.59 -4.22
C GLU A 118 -9.18 19.14 -3.96
N ILE A 119 -8.97 18.28 -4.94
CA ILE A 119 -9.36 16.87 -4.83
C ILE A 119 -8.53 16.15 -3.77
N ILE A 120 -7.21 16.37 -3.77
CA ILE A 120 -6.33 15.75 -2.79
C ILE A 120 -6.67 16.20 -1.37
N ARG A 121 -6.85 17.50 -1.16
CA ARG A 121 -7.21 18.04 0.16
C ARG A 121 -8.56 17.55 0.66
N ALA A 122 -9.52 17.41 -0.24
CA ALA A 122 -10.84 16.85 0.09
C ALA A 122 -10.73 15.35 0.42
N ALA A 123 -9.98 14.59 -0.37
CA ALA A 123 -9.85 13.15 -0.21
C ALA A 123 -9.28 12.75 1.16
N VAL A 124 -8.28 13.46 1.66
CA VAL A 124 -7.67 13.13 2.96
C VAL A 124 -8.59 13.42 4.15
N THR A 125 -9.68 14.17 3.93
CA THR A 125 -10.68 14.42 4.97
C THR A 125 -11.78 13.36 4.99
N LYS A 126 -11.81 12.46 4.00
CA LYS A 126 -12.83 11.41 3.86
C LYS A 126 -12.18 10.04 3.69
N PRO A 127 -11.39 9.58 4.66
CA PRO A 127 -10.76 8.28 4.56
C PRO A 127 -11.78 7.16 4.76
N ARG A 128 -11.43 5.97 4.26
CA ARG A 128 -12.18 4.74 4.46
C ARG A 128 -11.24 3.61 4.85
N ASP A 129 -11.79 2.43 5.06
CA ASP A 129 -10.99 1.23 5.27
C ASP A 129 -10.65 0.58 3.94
N ILE A 130 -9.64 -0.29 3.95
CA ILE A 130 -9.28 -1.08 2.76
C ILE A 130 -10.44 -2.02 2.43
N ASP A 131 -10.81 -2.07 1.16
CA ASP A 131 -11.82 -3.00 0.67
C ASP A 131 -11.19 -4.37 0.44
N THR A 132 -11.39 -5.28 1.38
CA THR A 132 -10.80 -6.61 1.35
C THR A 132 -11.31 -7.47 0.20
N ARG A 133 -12.50 -7.16 -0.33
CA ARG A 133 -13.03 -7.87 -1.51
C ARG A 133 -12.24 -7.53 -2.76
N LEU A 134 -11.83 -6.28 -2.92
CA LEU A 134 -10.97 -5.87 -4.05
C LEU A 134 -9.59 -6.50 -3.92
N VAL A 135 -9.06 -6.59 -2.70
CA VAL A 135 -7.78 -7.26 -2.44
C VAL A 135 -7.86 -8.73 -2.84
N ALA A 136 -8.90 -9.43 -2.40
CA ALA A 136 -9.10 -10.84 -2.73
C ALA A 136 -9.24 -11.06 -4.24
N ALA A 137 -9.96 -10.17 -4.93
CA ALA A 137 -10.11 -10.23 -6.39
C ALA A 137 -8.77 -10.09 -7.11
N GLN A 138 -7.91 -9.19 -6.65
CA GLN A 138 -6.58 -9.00 -7.23
C GLN A 138 -5.67 -10.19 -6.95
N GLU A 139 -5.73 -10.75 -5.75
CA GLU A 139 -4.95 -11.93 -5.40
C GLU A 139 -5.35 -13.13 -6.27
N ALA A 140 -6.64 -13.33 -6.48
CA ALA A 140 -7.15 -14.38 -7.36
C ALA A 140 -6.66 -14.18 -8.78
N ARG A 141 -6.67 -12.96 -9.29
CA ARG A 141 -6.19 -12.63 -10.64
C ARG A 141 -4.70 -12.92 -10.77
N ARG A 142 -3.89 -12.56 -9.78
CA ARG A 142 -2.44 -12.83 -9.77
C ARG A 142 -2.15 -14.32 -9.81
N VAL A 143 -2.90 -15.11 -9.04
CA VAL A 143 -2.77 -16.57 -9.01
C VAL A 143 -3.10 -17.15 -10.39
N LEU A 144 -4.22 -16.73 -10.98
CA LEU A 144 -4.63 -17.19 -12.31
C LEU A 144 -3.58 -16.86 -13.38
N ASP A 145 -3.03 -15.66 -13.34
CA ASP A 145 -2.00 -15.24 -14.30
C ASP A 145 -0.72 -16.08 -14.17
N ARG A 146 -0.43 -16.58 -12.97
CA ARG A 146 0.75 -17.43 -12.70
C ARG A 146 0.55 -18.87 -13.16
N LEU A 147 -0.67 -19.38 -13.13
CA LEU A 147 -1.01 -20.75 -13.49
C LEU A 147 -1.12 -20.95 -15.01
N VAL A 148 -1.28 -19.91 -15.77
CA VAL A 148 -1.38 -19.94 -17.25
C VAL A 148 0.00 -19.70 -17.91
#